data_469b577be5fbe3ff27c0b8d112ae88ac
#
_entry.id   469b577be5fbe3ff27c0b8d112ae88ac
#
_cell.length_a   1.000
_cell.length_b   1.000
_cell.length_c   1.000
_cell.angle_alpha   90.00
_cell.angle_beta   90.00
_cell.angle_gamma   90.00
#
_symmetry.space_group_name_H-M   'P 1'
#
loop_
_entity.id
_entity.type
_entity.pdbx_description
1 polymer ?
#
loop_
_entity_poly.entity_id
_entity_poly.type
_entity_poly.pdbx_seq_one_letter_code
_entity_poly.pdbx_strand_id
1 'polypeptide(L)'
;MKKDLLVARVTSNDETVKLISWLVGDKEFINIGQPVLLIETSKVNIEVLSEFSGYIHQHFKENDIIDVGAAVASVYDNLEEIKQYDTDKIFDSSFHIASNFSNSAKRYIQEHGLDSNDFLNMGLVTEEKIKAQISNNKTDFNFDKTVFPYGSVEPISYAKLTEISVLNRTKNNLIPSALTIQFSSEEIKKSISKFPWMNGRVSTYILYILSKMLPSYPKFTAYYKDEYIRFYNAVNLGIAIDLEKGLKVGVVKAANTLNLFDLHMTIIDCVACYYENNFTPSLFSHSTITTTDLSSEGILFFQPVLNANQSAIIGIGGDQQLTGSPMTITIVFDHRVLSGQEVAIFLKNLKEKILLEHQCLEVN
;
A
#
# COMPACT_ATOMS: atom_id res chain seq x y z
N MET A 1 -26.30 22.99 11.97
CA MET A 1 -26.11 22.60 10.55
C MET A 1 -25.19 21.38 10.52
N LYS A 2 -25.58 20.31 9.82
CA LYS A 2 -24.79 19.07 9.71
C LYS A 2 -23.72 19.21 8.63
N LYS A 3 -22.48 18.80 8.93
CA LYS A 3 -21.36 18.69 7.99
C LYS A 3 -20.72 17.33 8.14
N ASP A 4 -20.51 16.61 7.03
CA ASP A 4 -19.95 15.27 7.08
C ASP A 4 -18.43 15.31 6.91
N LEU A 5 -17.71 14.61 7.79
CA LEU A 5 -16.28 14.38 7.71
C LEU A 5 -16.06 13.12 6.87
N LEU A 6 -15.47 13.30 5.69
CA LEU A 6 -15.26 12.21 4.74
C LEU A 6 -13.86 11.63 4.88
N VAL A 7 -13.74 10.32 4.67
CA VAL A 7 -12.43 9.69 4.50
C VAL A 7 -11.85 10.11 3.17
N ALA A 8 -10.90 11.05 3.20
CA ALA A 8 -10.23 11.50 1.99
C ALA A 8 -9.44 10.37 1.34
N ARG A 9 -9.39 10.35 0.01
CA ARG A 9 -8.53 9.42 -0.72
C ARG A 9 -7.07 9.79 -0.49
N VAL A 10 -6.36 8.96 0.24
CA VAL A 10 -4.95 9.20 0.60
C VAL A 10 -4.00 8.64 -0.44
N THR A 11 -4.31 7.47 -0.98
CA THR A 11 -3.56 6.88 -2.09
C THR A 11 -4.49 6.59 -3.26
N SER A 12 -3.95 6.57 -4.48
CA SER A 12 -4.73 6.27 -5.69
C SER A 12 -5.32 4.85 -5.71
N ASN A 13 -4.84 3.97 -4.82
CA ASN A 13 -5.13 2.55 -4.84
C ASN A 13 -5.99 2.08 -3.66
N ASP A 14 -6.22 2.93 -2.63
CA ASP A 14 -7.06 2.54 -1.52
C ASP A 14 -8.53 2.83 -1.85
N GLU A 15 -9.35 1.80 -1.81
CA GLU A 15 -10.81 1.91 -1.86
C GLU A 15 -11.41 1.81 -0.45
N THR A 16 -10.68 1.21 0.47
CA THR A 16 -11.07 1.07 1.88
C THR A 16 -9.91 1.42 2.80
N VAL A 17 -10.22 1.87 4.02
CA VAL A 17 -9.28 2.11 5.11
C VAL A 17 -9.80 1.42 6.37
N LYS A 18 -8.92 1.10 7.32
CA LYS A 18 -9.31 0.62 8.63
C LYS A 18 -9.24 1.75 9.65
N LEU A 19 -10.29 1.96 10.42
CA LEU A 19 -10.27 2.86 11.57
C LEU A 19 -9.50 2.19 12.72
N ILE A 20 -8.33 2.73 13.07
CA ILE A 20 -7.50 2.19 14.16
C ILE A 20 -8.06 2.66 15.51
N SER A 21 -8.20 3.97 15.68
CA SER A 21 -8.68 4.57 16.91
C SER A 21 -9.29 5.95 16.68
N TRP A 22 -10.21 6.32 17.55
CA TRP A 22 -10.66 7.69 17.69
C TRP A 22 -9.73 8.45 18.62
N LEU A 23 -9.34 9.67 18.24
CA LEU A 23 -8.50 10.56 19.04
C LEU A 23 -9.33 11.55 19.86
N VAL A 24 -10.66 11.54 19.66
CA VAL A 24 -11.67 12.37 20.35
C VAL A 24 -12.88 11.52 20.73
N GLY A 25 -13.59 11.91 21.78
CA GLY A 25 -14.81 11.22 22.23
C GLY A 25 -16.00 11.50 21.30
N ASP A 26 -16.95 10.57 21.25
CA ASP A 26 -18.25 10.85 20.59
C ASP A 26 -18.98 11.99 21.32
N LYS A 27 -19.59 12.89 20.53
CA LYS A 27 -20.25 14.12 21.03
C LYS A 27 -19.31 15.12 21.70
N GLU A 28 -17.99 14.99 21.53
CA GLU A 28 -17.01 15.96 21.96
C GLU A 28 -16.96 17.16 20.99
N PHE A 29 -16.64 18.35 21.51
CA PHE A 29 -16.44 19.53 20.68
C PHE A 29 -15.04 19.53 20.09
N ILE A 30 -14.93 19.65 18.77
CA ILE A 30 -13.69 19.65 18.02
C ILE A 30 -13.49 20.99 17.29
N ASN A 31 -12.21 21.30 17.00
CA ASN A 31 -11.81 22.49 16.25
C ASN A 31 -11.30 22.12 14.85
N ILE A 32 -11.34 23.07 13.93
CA ILE A 32 -10.71 22.92 12.61
C ILE A 32 -9.22 22.64 12.79
N GLY A 33 -8.71 21.64 12.05
CA GLY A 33 -7.32 21.21 12.10
C GLY A 33 -6.96 20.30 13.27
N GLN A 34 -7.93 19.97 14.15
CA GLN A 34 -7.70 19.03 15.24
C GLN A 34 -7.69 17.58 14.71
N PRO A 35 -6.70 16.74 15.09
CA PRO A 35 -6.72 15.32 14.81
C PRO A 35 -7.92 14.66 15.49
N VAL A 36 -8.73 13.91 14.75
CA VAL A 36 -9.98 13.31 15.26
C VAL A 36 -9.98 11.80 15.23
N LEU A 37 -9.28 11.19 14.30
CA LEU A 37 -9.16 9.74 14.22
C LEU A 37 -7.88 9.31 13.49
N LEU A 38 -7.45 8.08 13.76
CA LEU A 38 -6.33 7.42 13.11
C LEU A 38 -6.84 6.31 12.20
N ILE A 39 -6.49 6.36 10.92
CA ILE A 39 -6.82 5.33 9.94
C ILE A 39 -5.57 4.61 9.45
N GLU A 40 -5.70 3.32 9.17
CA GLU A 40 -4.71 2.51 8.49
C GLU A 40 -5.12 2.31 7.04
N THR A 41 -4.24 2.69 6.14
CA THR A 41 -4.33 2.38 4.72
C THR A 41 -3.45 1.18 4.40
N SER A 42 -3.48 0.70 3.16
CA SER A 42 -2.58 -0.37 2.71
C SER A 42 -1.08 -0.06 2.91
N LYS A 43 -0.72 1.21 3.13
CA LYS A 43 0.67 1.66 3.14
C LYS A 43 1.08 2.47 4.37
N VAL A 44 0.16 3.18 5.00
CA VAL A 44 0.47 4.12 6.09
C VAL A 44 -0.69 4.28 7.06
N ASN A 45 -0.36 4.62 8.31
CA ASN A 45 -1.32 5.13 9.28
C ASN A 45 -1.38 6.65 9.18
N ILE A 46 -2.59 7.21 9.19
CA ILE A 46 -2.81 8.63 8.93
C ILE A 46 -3.77 9.19 9.96
N GLU A 47 -3.41 10.32 10.53
CA GLU A 47 -4.32 11.13 11.32
C GLU A 47 -5.22 11.94 10.39
N VAL A 48 -6.53 11.81 10.57
CA VAL A 48 -7.52 12.62 9.87
C VAL A 48 -7.81 13.84 10.71
N LEU A 49 -7.59 15.01 10.11
CA LEU A 49 -7.83 16.29 10.75
C LEU A 49 -9.26 16.76 10.45
N SER A 50 -9.91 17.40 11.40
CA SER A 50 -11.23 17.99 11.18
C SER A 50 -11.17 19.20 10.27
N GLU A 51 -12.02 19.23 9.27
CA GLU A 51 -12.24 20.40 8.40
C GLU A 51 -13.26 21.39 9.01
N PHE A 52 -13.92 20.99 10.11
CA PHE A 52 -15.01 21.74 10.71
C PHE A 52 -14.84 21.87 12.23
N SER A 53 -15.39 22.94 12.82
CA SER A 53 -15.57 23.05 14.28
C SER A 53 -17.00 22.72 14.63
N GLY A 54 -17.21 22.02 15.76
CA GLY A 54 -18.52 21.63 16.26
C GLY A 54 -18.47 20.34 17.07
N TYR A 55 -19.62 19.79 17.38
CA TYR A 55 -19.75 18.50 18.10
C TYR A 55 -19.72 17.34 17.12
N ILE A 56 -18.75 16.44 17.30
CA ILE A 56 -18.57 15.28 16.43
C ILE A 56 -19.53 14.15 16.82
N HIS A 57 -20.14 13.51 15.83
CA HIS A 57 -20.88 12.26 15.99
C HIS A 57 -20.25 11.17 15.13
N GLN A 58 -19.76 10.14 15.78
CA GLN A 58 -19.00 9.04 15.18
C GLN A 58 -19.96 8.03 14.52
N HIS A 59 -19.68 7.63 13.27
CA HIS A 59 -20.52 6.68 12.54
C HIS A 59 -19.99 5.25 12.58
N PHE A 60 -18.69 5.07 12.86
CA PHE A 60 -18.00 3.78 12.85
C PHE A 60 -17.30 3.54 14.19
N LYS A 61 -17.04 2.27 14.49
CA LYS A 61 -16.28 1.84 15.66
C LYS A 61 -14.81 1.60 15.30
N GLU A 62 -13.96 1.59 16.31
CA GLU A 62 -12.56 1.18 16.15
C GLU A 62 -12.48 -0.24 15.57
N ASN A 63 -11.56 -0.42 14.63
CA ASN A 63 -11.35 -1.60 13.81
C ASN A 63 -12.34 -1.82 12.65
N ASP A 64 -13.32 -0.93 12.43
CA ASP A 64 -14.18 -0.99 11.24
C ASP A 64 -13.39 -0.70 9.96
N ILE A 65 -13.80 -1.34 8.87
CA ILE A 65 -13.30 -1.08 7.52
C ILE A 65 -14.27 -0.11 6.86
N ILE A 66 -13.74 0.99 6.34
CA ILE A 66 -14.49 2.13 5.82
C ILE A 66 -14.11 2.39 4.36
N ASP A 67 -15.09 2.58 3.51
CA ASP A 67 -14.85 2.96 2.12
C ASP A 67 -14.30 4.38 2.02
N VAL A 68 -13.33 4.58 1.13
CA VAL A 68 -12.81 5.92 0.82
C VAL A 68 -13.91 6.77 0.21
N GLY A 69 -14.11 7.95 0.78
CA GLY A 69 -15.21 8.85 0.44
C GLY A 69 -16.47 8.68 1.29
N ALA A 70 -16.52 7.66 2.16
CA ALA A 70 -17.61 7.53 3.13
C ALA A 70 -17.51 8.59 4.24
N ALA A 71 -18.67 8.98 4.79
CA ALA A 71 -18.75 9.87 5.92
C ALA A 71 -18.43 9.11 7.21
N VAL A 72 -17.24 9.33 7.76
CA VAL A 72 -16.76 8.64 8.98
C VAL A 72 -17.37 9.25 10.24
N ALA A 73 -17.69 10.52 10.21
CA ALA A 73 -18.38 11.23 11.27
C ALA A 73 -19.20 12.40 10.70
N SER A 74 -20.10 12.93 11.49
CA SER A 74 -20.79 14.20 11.22
C SER A 74 -20.48 15.21 12.32
N VAL A 75 -20.30 16.46 11.93
CA VAL A 75 -20.06 17.57 12.86
C VAL A 75 -21.27 18.49 12.88
N TYR A 76 -21.77 18.79 14.07
CA TYR A 76 -22.97 19.58 14.32
C TYR A 76 -22.65 20.84 15.11
N ASP A 77 -23.41 21.91 14.87
CA ASP A 77 -23.23 23.19 15.58
C ASP A 77 -23.68 23.08 17.06
N ASN A 78 -24.59 22.15 17.39
CA ASN A 78 -25.03 21.90 18.78
C ASN A 78 -25.35 20.42 19.04
N LEU A 79 -25.32 20.03 20.34
CA LEU A 79 -25.58 18.67 20.80
C LEU A 79 -27.03 18.21 20.62
N GLU A 80 -28.00 19.12 20.52
CA GLU A 80 -29.41 18.77 20.39
C GLU A 80 -29.70 18.23 18.99
N GLU A 81 -29.03 18.70 17.98
CA GLU A 81 -29.12 18.18 16.61
C GLU A 81 -28.68 16.71 16.51
N ILE A 82 -27.71 16.29 17.32
CA ILE A 82 -27.24 14.89 17.36
C ILE A 82 -28.32 13.98 17.98
N LYS A 83 -28.98 14.44 19.04
CA LYS A 83 -30.05 13.67 19.67
C LYS A 83 -31.23 13.44 18.73
N GLN A 84 -31.57 14.42 17.92
CA GLN A 84 -32.63 14.31 16.92
C GLN A 84 -32.27 13.33 15.81
N TYR A 85 -31.00 13.33 15.37
CA TYR A 85 -30.48 12.38 14.38
C TYR A 85 -30.49 10.93 14.90
N ASP A 86 -30.07 10.69 16.15
CA ASP A 86 -30.13 9.38 16.79
C ASP A 86 -31.57 8.83 16.85
N THR A 87 -32.56 9.73 17.06
CA THR A 87 -33.98 9.35 17.11
C THR A 87 -34.53 9.03 15.71
N ASP A 88 -34.15 9.78 14.70
CA ASP A 88 -34.61 9.57 13.32
C ASP A 88 -33.97 8.31 12.68
N LYS A 89 -32.73 7.97 13.05
CA LYS A 89 -32.06 6.74 12.58
C LYS A 89 -32.66 5.46 13.18
N ILE A 90 -33.21 5.53 14.40
CA ILE A 90 -33.95 4.42 15.00
C ILE A 90 -35.24 4.15 14.22
N PHE A 91 -35.82 5.16 13.55
CA PHE A 91 -37.03 5.01 12.73
C PHE A 91 -36.75 4.54 11.29
N ASP A 92 -35.60 4.87 10.71
CA ASP A 92 -35.30 4.56 9.31
C ASP A 92 -34.59 3.20 9.12
N SER A 93 -33.85 2.72 10.13
CA SER A 93 -33.22 1.38 10.11
C SER A 93 -34.20 0.22 10.28
N SER A 94 -35.49 0.51 10.58
CA SER A 94 -36.54 -0.51 10.75
C SER A 94 -37.25 -0.93 9.45
N PHE A 95 -36.91 -0.33 8.28
CA PHE A 95 -37.73 -0.53 7.09
C PHE A 95 -37.14 -1.47 6.01
N HIS A 96 -35.95 -2.05 6.16
CA HIS A 96 -35.36 -2.96 5.18
C HIS A 96 -34.82 -4.31 5.67
N ILE A 97 -35.15 -4.75 6.86
CA ILE A 97 -34.93 -6.15 7.23
C ILE A 97 -36.27 -6.85 7.11
N ALA A 98 -36.40 -7.73 6.12
CA ALA A 98 -37.59 -8.50 5.84
C ALA A 98 -38.21 -9.08 7.16
N SER A 99 -39.55 -9.17 7.21
CA SER A 99 -40.35 -9.62 8.34
C SER A 99 -40.03 -11.02 8.90
N ASN A 100 -39.03 -11.68 8.40
CA ASN A 100 -38.71 -13.09 8.65
C ASN A 100 -37.56 -13.33 9.64
N PHE A 101 -36.99 -12.30 10.24
CA PHE A 101 -35.90 -12.47 11.22
C PHE A 101 -36.38 -12.26 12.63
N SER A 102 -36.09 -13.21 13.54
CA SER A 102 -36.30 -13.02 14.96
C SER A 102 -35.41 -11.91 15.54
N ASN A 103 -35.80 -11.30 16.66
CA ASN A 103 -35.01 -10.24 17.29
C ASN A 103 -33.61 -10.74 17.74
N SER A 104 -33.47 -12.00 18.15
CA SER A 104 -32.20 -12.62 18.46
C SER A 104 -31.33 -12.82 17.20
N ALA A 105 -31.98 -13.21 16.08
CA ALA A 105 -31.29 -13.33 14.81
C ALA A 105 -30.71 -12.00 14.29
N LYS A 106 -31.51 -10.93 14.39
CA LYS A 106 -31.08 -9.56 14.01
C LYS A 106 -29.89 -9.10 14.84
N ARG A 107 -29.95 -9.32 16.17
CA ARG A 107 -28.84 -8.99 17.07
C ARG A 107 -27.58 -9.79 16.71
N TYR A 108 -27.73 -11.09 16.49
CA TYR A 108 -26.63 -11.97 16.16
C TYR A 108 -25.95 -11.60 14.84
N ILE A 109 -26.73 -11.25 13.79
CA ILE A 109 -26.21 -10.77 12.50
C ILE A 109 -25.41 -9.47 12.71
N GLN A 110 -25.95 -8.53 13.50
CA GLN A 110 -25.31 -7.25 13.76
C GLN A 110 -24.04 -7.40 14.61
N GLU A 111 -24.06 -8.25 15.65
CA GLU A 111 -22.89 -8.49 16.51
C GLU A 111 -21.74 -9.21 15.79
N HIS A 112 -22.04 -10.01 14.76
CA HIS A 112 -21.05 -10.81 14.03
C HIS A 112 -20.76 -10.28 12.63
N GLY A 113 -21.31 -9.12 12.23
CA GLY A 113 -21.06 -8.47 10.94
C GLY A 113 -21.47 -9.32 9.73
N LEU A 114 -22.56 -10.10 9.86
CA LEU A 114 -23.04 -11.01 8.82
C LEU A 114 -23.95 -10.27 7.84
N ASP A 115 -23.93 -10.64 6.53
CA ASP A 115 -24.87 -10.12 5.56
C ASP A 115 -26.25 -10.81 5.74
N SER A 116 -27.30 -10.03 6.00
CA SER A 116 -28.67 -10.53 6.14
C SER A 116 -29.19 -11.17 4.84
N ASN A 117 -28.65 -10.80 3.68
CA ASN A 117 -29.03 -11.35 2.39
C ASN A 117 -28.71 -12.84 2.27
N ASP A 118 -27.68 -13.32 2.97
CA ASP A 118 -27.28 -14.73 2.97
C ASP A 118 -28.32 -15.67 3.59
N PHE A 119 -29.31 -15.10 4.31
CA PHE A 119 -30.33 -15.84 5.06
C PHE A 119 -31.76 -15.60 4.58
N LEU A 120 -32.00 -14.80 3.51
CA LEU A 120 -33.33 -14.41 3.04
C LEU A 120 -34.23 -15.58 2.62
N ASN A 121 -33.65 -16.69 2.16
CA ASN A 121 -34.38 -17.85 1.63
C ASN A 121 -34.76 -18.91 2.67
N MET A 122 -34.58 -18.62 3.97
CA MET A 122 -34.72 -19.62 5.06
C MET A 122 -36.09 -19.62 5.74
N GLY A 123 -37.06 -18.88 5.27
CA GLY A 123 -38.33 -18.65 5.98
C GLY A 123 -38.11 -17.85 7.27
N LEU A 124 -38.70 -18.22 8.41
CA LEU A 124 -38.42 -17.56 9.68
C LEU A 124 -37.00 -17.86 10.14
N VAL A 125 -36.15 -16.82 10.17
CA VAL A 125 -34.73 -16.88 10.52
C VAL A 125 -34.58 -16.67 12.02
N THR A 126 -34.09 -17.68 12.72
CA THR A 126 -33.71 -17.59 14.15
C THR A 126 -32.22 -17.63 14.31
N GLU A 127 -31.70 -17.16 15.46
CA GLU A 127 -30.25 -17.21 15.76
C GLU A 127 -29.69 -18.64 15.64
N GLU A 128 -30.44 -19.65 16.06
CA GLU A 128 -30.01 -21.06 15.94
C GLU A 128 -29.86 -21.50 14.47
N LYS A 129 -30.78 -21.05 13.59
CA LYS A 129 -30.69 -21.34 12.15
C LYS A 129 -29.51 -20.64 11.52
N ILE A 130 -29.19 -19.40 11.91
CA ILE A 130 -28.00 -18.70 11.44
C ILE A 130 -26.74 -19.46 11.88
N LYS A 131 -26.64 -19.82 13.16
CA LYS A 131 -25.52 -20.63 13.68
C LYS A 131 -25.40 -21.96 12.96
N ALA A 132 -26.50 -22.65 12.70
CA ALA A 132 -26.52 -23.92 11.97
C ALA A 132 -26.06 -23.73 10.49
N GLN A 133 -26.48 -22.65 9.83
CA GLN A 133 -26.08 -22.37 8.45
C GLN A 133 -24.60 -21.97 8.37
N ILE A 134 -24.13 -21.16 9.32
CA ILE A 134 -22.70 -20.84 9.41
C ILE A 134 -21.88 -22.10 9.71
N SER A 135 -22.40 -22.99 10.54
CA SER A 135 -21.76 -24.29 10.81
C SER A 135 -21.80 -25.23 9.59
N ASN A 136 -22.87 -25.17 8.79
CA ASN A 136 -23.03 -25.93 7.54
C ASN A 136 -22.30 -25.29 6.35
N ASN A 137 -22.15 -23.95 6.32
CA ASN A 137 -21.36 -23.17 5.34
C ASN A 137 -19.89 -23.03 5.75
N LYS A 138 -19.48 -23.46 6.93
CA LYS A 138 -18.16 -24.06 7.06
C LYS A 138 -18.23 -25.32 6.19
N THR A 139 -18.14 -25.11 4.87
CA THR A 139 -17.71 -26.17 3.98
C THR A 139 -16.51 -26.76 4.69
N ASP A 140 -16.70 -27.91 5.29
CA ASP A 140 -15.65 -28.87 5.40
C ASP A 140 -15.09 -28.95 3.98
N PHE A 141 -14.07 -28.17 3.67
CA PHE A 141 -13.09 -28.59 2.72
C PHE A 141 -12.60 -29.88 3.35
N ASN A 142 -13.28 -30.97 3.02
CA ASN A 142 -12.87 -32.30 3.33
C ASN A 142 -11.65 -32.60 2.44
N PHE A 143 -10.60 -31.82 2.72
CA PHE A 143 -9.28 -32.19 2.29
C PHE A 143 -9.05 -33.55 2.95
N ASP A 144 -8.82 -34.53 2.13
CA ASP A 144 -8.46 -35.86 2.59
C ASP A 144 -7.25 -35.72 3.53
N LYS A 145 -7.53 -35.73 4.85
CA LYS A 145 -6.53 -35.60 5.91
C LYS A 145 -5.45 -36.66 5.84
N THR A 146 -5.70 -37.73 5.04
CA THR A 146 -4.74 -38.81 4.82
C THR A 146 -3.66 -38.43 3.81
N VAL A 147 -3.95 -37.47 2.88
CA VAL A 147 -3.01 -37.03 1.84
C VAL A 147 -2.21 -35.80 2.28
N PHE A 148 -2.82 -34.88 3.03
CA PHE A 148 -2.17 -33.64 3.50
C PHE A 148 -2.46 -33.45 4.99
N PRO A 149 -1.59 -33.90 5.91
CA PRO A 149 -1.75 -33.60 7.33
C PRO A 149 -1.50 -32.09 7.54
N TYR A 150 -2.52 -31.37 8.02
CA TYR A 150 -2.38 -29.97 8.40
C TYR A 150 -1.65 -29.87 9.74
N GLY A 151 -0.71 -28.93 9.80
CA GLY A 151 -0.13 -28.45 11.05
C GLY A 151 -1.06 -27.46 11.77
N SER A 152 -0.54 -26.32 12.16
CA SER A 152 -1.30 -25.19 12.70
C SER A 152 -1.92 -24.34 11.60
N VAL A 153 -3.05 -23.69 11.91
CA VAL A 153 -3.69 -22.70 11.06
C VAL A 153 -3.57 -21.35 11.77
N GLU A 154 -2.97 -20.36 11.10
CA GLU A 154 -2.81 -19.03 11.64
C GLU A 154 -3.64 -18.02 10.84
N PRO A 155 -4.30 -17.07 11.50
CA PRO A 155 -5.02 -15.99 10.81
C PRO A 155 -4.03 -15.07 10.10
N ILE A 156 -4.38 -14.65 8.89
CA ILE A 156 -3.60 -13.67 8.14
C ILE A 156 -3.86 -12.27 8.75
N SER A 157 -2.79 -11.49 8.97
CA SER A 157 -2.92 -10.13 9.47
C SER A 157 -3.67 -9.22 8.47
N TYR A 158 -4.33 -8.18 8.97
CA TYR A 158 -5.03 -7.21 8.12
C TYR A 158 -4.11 -6.56 7.08
N ALA A 159 -2.91 -6.16 7.49
CA ALA A 159 -1.89 -5.62 6.57
C ALA A 159 -1.60 -6.59 5.41
N LYS A 160 -1.48 -7.89 5.72
CA LYS A 160 -1.24 -8.91 4.69
C LYS A 160 -2.46 -9.17 3.82
N LEU A 161 -3.67 -9.14 4.36
CA LEU A 161 -4.91 -9.23 3.57
C LEU A 161 -5.03 -8.06 2.59
N THR A 162 -4.70 -6.84 3.04
CA THR A 162 -4.70 -5.65 2.19
C THR A 162 -3.67 -5.76 1.07
N GLU A 163 -2.45 -6.20 1.40
CA GLU A 163 -1.40 -6.48 0.40
C GLU A 163 -1.89 -7.49 -0.65
N ILE A 164 -2.47 -8.61 -0.22
CA ILE A 164 -3.03 -9.64 -1.10
C ILE A 164 -4.11 -9.04 -2.03
N SER A 165 -5.01 -8.22 -1.49
CA SER A 165 -6.06 -7.55 -2.28
C SER A 165 -5.46 -6.65 -3.36
N VAL A 166 -4.48 -5.81 -3.01
CA VAL A 166 -3.78 -4.93 -3.96
C VAL A 166 -3.08 -5.74 -5.04
N LEU A 167 -2.35 -6.78 -4.67
CA LEU A 167 -1.62 -7.64 -5.61
C LEU A 167 -2.55 -8.42 -6.53
N ASN A 168 -3.68 -8.91 -6.04
CA ASN A 168 -4.67 -9.62 -6.86
C ASN A 168 -5.32 -8.70 -7.91
N ARG A 169 -5.65 -7.46 -7.56
CA ARG A 169 -6.16 -6.47 -8.54
C ARG A 169 -5.14 -6.17 -9.63
N THR A 170 -3.88 -6.08 -9.25
CA THR A 170 -2.78 -5.85 -10.18
C THR A 170 -2.62 -7.02 -11.14
N LYS A 171 -2.59 -8.26 -10.62
CA LYS A 171 -2.39 -9.48 -11.39
C LYS A 171 -3.41 -9.69 -12.50
N ASN A 172 -4.68 -9.39 -12.25
CA ASN A 172 -5.76 -9.64 -13.21
C ASN A 172 -5.79 -8.66 -14.38
N ASN A 173 -5.04 -7.55 -14.31
CA ASN A 173 -5.08 -6.45 -15.28
C ASN A 173 -3.71 -6.12 -15.89
N LEU A 174 -2.74 -7.02 -15.84
CA LEU A 174 -1.40 -6.81 -16.38
C LEU A 174 -1.01 -7.89 -17.38
N ILE A 175 -0.13 -7.53 -18.32
CA ILE A 175 0.62 -8.48 -19.15
C ILE A 175 2.11 -8.36 -18.75
N PRO A 176 2.51 -9.01 -17.63
CA PRO A 176 3.85 -8.84 -17.11
C PRO A 176 4.89 -9.61 -17.92
N SER A 177 6.02 -8.97 -18.14
CA SER A 177 7.23 -9.61 -18.67
C SER A 177 8.44 -9.14 -17.86
N ALA A 178 9.56 -9.85 -17.93
CA ALA A 178 10.75 -9.51 -17.18
C ALA A 178 12.03 -9.65 -18.01
N LEU A 179 12.95 -8.73 -17.82
CA LEU A 179 14.30 -8.79 -18.36
C LEU A 179 15.33 -8.50 -17.26
N THR A 180 16.47 -9.20 -17.32
CA THR A 180 17.54 -9.04 -16.32
C THR A 180 18.88 -8.83 -17.02
N ILE A 181 19.68 -7.94 -16.44
CA ILE A 181 21.09 -7.76 -16.76
C ILE A 181 21.96 -8.03 -15.54
N GLN A 182 23.24 -8.34 -15.79
CA GLN A 182 24.24 -8.46 -14.72
C GLN A 182 25.50 -7.66 -15.07
N PHE A 183 26.23 -7.24 -14.04
CA PHE A 183 27.52 -6.53 -14.16
C PHE A 183 28.34 -6.71 -12.88
N SER A 184 29.69 -6.49 -13.03
CA SER A 184 30.57 -6.46 -11.86
C SER A 184 30.43 -5.13 -11.12
N SER A 185 30.39 -5.19 -9.78
CA SER A 185 30.32 -4.00 -8.92
C SER A 185 31.66 -3.59 -8.30
N GLU A 186 32.76 -4.29 -8.61
CA GLU A 186 34.05 -4.08 -7.94
C GLU A 186 34.58 -2.65 -8.08
N GLU A 187 34.61 -2.14 -9.30
CA GLU A 187 35.13 -0.78 -9.58
C GLU A 187 34.18 0.29 -8.99
N ILE A 188 32.87 0.01 -8.99
CA ILE A 188 31.87 0.88 -8.37
C ILE A 188 32.12 0.93 -6.87
N LYS A 189 32.28 -0.24 -6.20
CA LYS A 189 32.60 -0.34 -4.76
C LYS A 189 33.85 0.47 -4.39
N LYS A 190 34.91 0.39 -5.21
CA LYS A 190 36.13 1.19 -5.03
C LYS A 190 35.84 2.70 -5.13
N SER A 191 35.04 3.11 -6.11
CA SER A 191 34.70 4.53 -6.29
C SER A 191 33.82 5.07 -5.14
N ILE A 192 32.78 4.33 -4.73
CA ILE A 192 31.89 4.77 -3.67
C ILE A 192 32.51 4.66 -2.25
N SER A 193 33.59 3.91 -2.07
CA SER A 193 34.33 3.88 -0.80
C SER A 193 34.90 5.24 -0.37
N LYS A 194 35.03 6.18 -1.30
CA LYS A 194 35.37 7.58 -1.03
C LYS A 194 34.28 8.33 -0.26
N PHE A 195 33.05 7.78 -0.20
CA PHE A 195 31.89 8.35 0.45
C PHE A 195 31.48 7.49 1.66
N PRO A 196 32.03 7.71 2.86
CA PRO A 196 31.77 6.88 4.05
C PRO A 196 30.27 6.81 4.39
N TRP A 197 29.52 7.89 4.13
CA TRP A 197 28.08 7.97 4.39
C TRP A 197 27.24 7.01 3.55
N MET A 198 27.74 6.55 2.39
CA MET A 198 27.06 5.52 1.58
C MET A 198 27.17 4.12 2.20
N ASN A 199 28.07 3.92 3.15
CA ASN A 199 28.31 2.62 3.79
C ASN A 199 28.47 1.46 2.78
N GLY A 200 29.12 1.73 1.64
CA GLY A 200 29.36 0.75 0.58
C GLY A 200 28.14 0.31 -0.22
N ARG A 201 26.98 0.96 -0.06
CA ARG A 201 25.74 0.58 -0.73
C ARG A 201 25.75 0.93 -2.22
N VAL A 202 26.09 -0.05 -3.06
CA VAL A 202 26.06 0.07 -4.52
C VAL A 202 24.64 0.37 -5.02
N SER A 203 23.62 -0.17 -4.37
CA SER A 203 22.22 0.06 -4.75
C SER A 203 21.82 1.53 -4.73
N THR A 204 22.28 2.32 -3.76
CA THR A 204 22.02 3.78 -3.73
C THR A 204 22.59 4.47 -4.98
N TYR A 205 23.78 4.10 -5.39
CA TYR A 205 24.37 4.62 -6.63
C TYR A 205 23.57 4.20 -7.86
N ILE A 206 23.15 2.94 -7.95
CA ILE A 206 22.28 2.45 -9.03
C ILE A 206 20.98 3.28 -9.09
N LEU A 207 20.35 3.53 -7.95
CA LEU A 207 19.10 4.32 -7.86
C LEU A 207 19.32 5.77 -8.32
N TYR A 208 20.48 6.35 -7.98
CA TYR A 208 20.84 7.67 -8.45
C TYR A 208 20.94 7.73 -9.98
N ILE A 209 21.71 6.83 -10.61
CA ILE A 209 21.85 6.78 -12.07
C ILE A 209 20.49 6.51 -12.73
N LEU A 210 19.72 5.57 -12.19
CA LEU A 210 18.37 5.27 -12.65
C LEU A 210 17.50 6.53 -12.66
N SER A 211 17.46 7.28 -11.54
CA SER A 211 16.63 8.48 -11.42
C SER A 211 16.99 9.52 -12.49
N LYS A 212 18.28 9.69 -12.80
CA LYS A 212 18.75 10.62 -13.83
C LYS A 212 18.39 10.20 -15.25
N MET A 213 18.23 8.90 -15.49
CA MET A 213 17.87 8.37 -16.81
C MET A 213 16.38 8.43 -17.11
N LEU A 214 15.53 8.22 -16.11
CA LEU A 214 14.08 8.08 -16.28
C LEU A 214 13.39 9.22 -17.06
N PRO A 215 13.79 10.51 -16.94
CA PRO A 215 13.19 11.57 -17.75
C PRO A 215 13.31 11.37 -19.28
N SER A 216 14.38 10.69 -19.72
CA SER A 216 14.57 10.34 -21.14
C SER A 216 13.79 9.09 -21.58
N TYR A 217 13.14 8.40 -20.65
CA TYR A 217 12.39 7.17 -20.88
C TYR A 217 11.00 7.23 -20.22
N PRO A 218 10.13 8.16 -20.64
CA PRO A 218 8.90 8.49 -19.92
C PRO A 218 7.90 7.32 -19.77
N LYS A 219 7.97 6.31 -20.64
CA LYS A 219 7.13 5.12 -20.52
C LYS A 219 7.42 4.29 -19.26
N PHE A 220 8.60 4.42 -18.64
CA PHE A 220 8.93 3.73 -17.38
C PHE A 220 8.27 4.40 -16.16
N THR A 221 7.82 5.64 -16.31
CA THR A 221 7.02 6.37 -15.33
C THR A 221 5.64 6.67 -15.91
N ALA A 222 4.94 5.60 -16.29
CA ALA A 222 3.61 5.66 -16.90
C ALA A 222 2.75 4.47 -16.41
N TYR A 223 1.51 4.38 -16.87
CA TYR A 223 0.64 3.23 -16.67
C TYR A 223 -0.45 3.16 -17.74
N TYR A 224 -0.96 1.95 -17.97
CA TYR A 224 -2.10 1.72 -18.85
C TYR A 224 -3.41 1.83 -18.05
N LYS A 225 -4.35 2.61 -18.56
CA LYS A 225 -5.71 2.69 -18.01
C LYS A 225 -6.70 3.16 -19.09
N ASP A 226 -7.84 2.46 -19.19
CA ASP A 226 -8.95 2.82 -20.08
C ASP A 226 -8.48 3.01 -21.57
N GLU A 227 -7.68 2.03 -22.07
CA GLU A 227 -7.09 2.03 -23.43
C GLU A 227 -6.07 3.15 -23.70
N TYR A 228 -5.63 3.91 -22.67
CA TYR A 228 -4.63 4.96 -22.79
C TYR A 228 -3.38 4.67 -21.96
N ILE A 229 -2.25 5.13 -22.44
CA ILE A 229 -1.02 5.24 -21.65
C ILE A 229 -1.02 6.62 -20.99
N ARG A 230 -0.99 6.64 -19.67
CA ARG A 230 -0.95 7.86 -18.85
C ARG A 230 0.44 8.05 -18.29
N PHE A 231 1.03 9.22 -18.53
CA PHE A 231 2.38 9.56 -18.11
C PHE A 231 2.35 10.38 -16.82
N TYR A 232 3.29 10.11 -15.94
CA TYR A 232 3.53 10.95 -14.76
C TYR A 232 4.45 12.10 -15.12
N ASN A 233 4.22 13.28 -14.53
CA ASN A 233 5.03 14.48 -14.77
C ASN A 233 6.29 14.55 -13.89
N ALA A 234 6.50 13.60 -13.00
CA ALA A 234 7.61 13.58 -12.05
C ALA A 234 8.20 12.18 -11.93
N VAL A 235 9.48 12.10 -11.59
CA VAL A 235 10.17 10.87 -11.23
C VAL A 235 10.14 10.73 -9.71
N ASN A 236 9.11 10.08 -9.18
CA ASN A 236 9.00 9.76 -7.76
C ASN A 236 9.40 8.29 -7.57
N LEU A 237 10.60 8.08 -7.04
CA LEU A 237 11.18 6.76 -6.88
C LEU A 237 10.68 6.10 -5.61
N GLY A 238 9.88 5.05 -5.75
CA GLY A 238 9.43 4.22 -4.64
C GLY A 238 10.53 3.24 -4.21
N ILE A 239 10.78 3.15 -2.92
CA ILE A 239 11.72 2.21 -2.31
C ILE A 239 10.92 1.23 -1.46
N ALA A 240 10.89 -0.03 -1.85
CA ALA A 240 10.24 -1.08 -1.07
C ALA A 240 11.04 -1.36 0.20
N ILE A 241 10.41 -1.26 1.35
CA ILE A 241 10.99 -1.48 2.68
C ILE A 241 10.15 -2.54 3.39
N ASP A 242 10.76 -3.66 3.74
CA ASP A 242 10.12 -4.75 4.50
C ASP A 242 11.10 -5.23 5.58
N LEU A 243 10.96 -4.63 6.78
CA LEU A 243 11.82 -4.87 7.93
C LEU A 243 10.95 -5.25 9.14
N GLU A 244 10.29 -6.42 9.10
CA GLU A 244 9.49 -7.01 10.19
C GLU A 244 8.09 -6.43 10.43
N LYS A 245 7.75 -5.25 9.90
CA LYS A 245 6.45 -4.58 10.11
C LYS A 245 5.54 -4.60 8.87
N GLY A 246 5.85 -5.49 7.92
CA GLY A 246 5.18 -5.60 6.63
C GLY A 246 5.70 -4.58 5.60
N LEU A 247 5.44 -4.87 4.34
CA LEU A 247 5.93 -4.10 3.19
C LEU A 247 5.35 -2.69 3.18
N LYS A 248 6.23 -1.69 3.14
CA LYS A 248 5.90 -0.27 2.88
C LYS A 248 6.74 0.24 1.71
N VAL A 249 6.24 1.27 1.04
CA VAL A 249 6.98 1.90 -0.07
C VAL A 249 7.30 3.34 0.31
N GLY A 250 8.54 3.59 0.73
CA GLY A 250 9.08 4.94 0.89
C GLY A 250 9.23 5.63 -0.47
N VAL A 251 9.10 6.95 -0.55
CA VAL A 251 9.10 7.66 -1.83
C VAL A 251 10.06 8.84 -1.82
N VAL A 252 11.07 8.76 -2.67
CA VAL A 252 11.96 9.89 -2.98
C VAL A 252 11.31 10.72 -4.09
N LYS A 253 10.73 11.86 -3.73
CA LYS A 253 10.05 12.75 -4.70
C LYS A 253 11.04 13.48 -5.55
N ALA A 254 10.69 13.69 -6.83
CA ALA A 254 11.52 14.36 -7.83
C ALA A 254 12.97 13.86 -7.81
N ALA A 255 13.18 12.54 -7.67
CA ALA A 255 14.47 11.90 -7.47
C ALA A 255 15.50 12.29 -8.54
N ASN A 256 15.04 12.57 -9.75
CA ASN A 256 15.91 13.02 -10.87
C ASN A 256 16.54 14.41 -10.66
N THR A 257 16.04 15.22 -9.73
CA THR A 257 16.59 16.56 -9.43
C THR A 257 17.61 16.53 -8.31
N LEU A 258 17.60 15.51 -7.46
CA LEU A 258 18.46 15.39 -6.29
C LEU A 258 19.91 15.03 -6.70
N ASN A 259 20.89 15.50 -5.95
CA ASN A 259 22.24 14.96 -6.00
C ASN A 259 22.31 13.59 -5.28
N LEU A 260 23.44 12.91 -5.34
CA LEU A 260 23.60 11.57 -4.76
C LEU A 260 23.43 11.57 -3.24
N PHE A 261 23.94 12.60 -2.55
CA PHE A 261 23.84 12.72 -1.09
C PHE A 261 22.38 12.94 -0.64
N ASP A 262 21.68 13.89 -1.24
CA ASP A 262 20.29 14.19 -0.89
C ASP A 262 19.35 13.01 -1.17
N LEU A 263 19.59 12.30 -2.28
CA LEU A 263 18.85 11.07 -2.58
C LEU A 263 19.10 10.00 -1.51
N HIS A 264 20.36 9.80 -1.11
CA HIS A 264 20.72 8.86 -0.05
C HIS A 264 20.06 9.22 1.27
N MET A 265 20.14 10.49 1.69
CA MET A 265 19.54 10.95 2.94
C MET A 265 18.03 10.76 2.95
N THR A 266 17.35 11.06 1.84
CA THR A 266 15.90 10.82 1.74
C THR A 266 15.55 9.33 1.85
N ILE A 267 16.37 8.44 1.31
CA ILE A 267 16.18 6.98 1.50
C ILE A 267 16.35 6.60 2.96
N ILE A 268 17.36 7.14 3.65
CA ILE A 268 17.58 6.90 5.09
C ILE A 268 16.39 7.42 5.90
N ASP A 269 15.84 8.60 5.58
CA ASP A 269 14.66 9.16 6.25
C ASP A 269 13.44 8.24 6.08
N CYS A 270 13.21 7.68 4.89
CA CYS A 270 12.16 6.70 4.67
C CYS A 270 12.32 5.46 5.57
N VAL A 271 13.57 4.96 5.70
CA VAL A 271 13.87 3.80 6.56
C VAL A 271 13.69 4.16 8.04
N ALA A 272 14.13 5.33 8.47
CA ALA A 272 13.96 5.81 9.85
C ALA A 272 12.48 5.93 10.21
N CYS A 273 11.68 6.58 9.34
CA CYS A 273 10.23 6.68 9.51
C CYS A 273 9.54 5.31 9.56
N TYR A 274 10.04 4.32 8.81
CA TYR A 274 9.53 2.96 8.88
C TYR A 274 9.74 2.34 10.28
N TYR A 275 10.94 2.49 10.86
CA TYR A 275 11.24 1.98 12.21
C TYR A 275 10.42 2.68 13.28
N GLU A 276 10.21 3.98 13.14
CA GLU A 276 9.43 4.81 14.07
C GLU A 276 7.90 4.65 13.94
N ASN A 277 7.41 3.91 12.96
CA ASN A 277 5.99 3.85 12.56
C ASN A 277 5.41 5.23 12.19
N ASN A 278 6.24 6.15 11.74
CA ASN A 278 5.84 7.49 11.35
C ASN A 278 5.71 7.60 9.83
N PHE A 279 4.60 7.13 9.28
CA PHE A 279 4.37 7.07 7.84
C PHE A 279 3.72 8.36 7.33
N THR A 280 4.53 9.41 7.16
CA THR A 280 4.00 10.67 6.61
C THR A 280 3.65 10.54 5.13
N PRO A 281 2.52 11.10 4.66
CA PRO A 281 2.15 11.07 3.23
C PRO A 281 3.20 11.67 2.31
N SER A 282 4.03 12.59 2.82
CA SER A 282 5.13 13.17 2.07
C SER A 282 6.16 12.14 1.62
N LEU A 283 6.46 11.13 2.45
CA LEU A 283 7.47 10.11 2.21
C LEU A 283 6.91 8.75 1.76
N PHE A 284 5.60 8.53 1.80
CA PHE A 284 5.00 7.22 1.53
C PHE A 284 3.88 7.23 0.49
N SER A 285 3.76 8.29 -0.33
CA SER A 285 2.72 8.37 -1.36
C SER A 285 3.24 8.82 -2.72
N HIS A 286 2.51 8.41 -3.78
CA HIS A 286 2.70 8.87 -5.16
C HIS A 286 4.04 8.45 -5.80
N SER A 287 4.49 7.21 -5.55
CA SER A 287 5.57 6.61 -6.35
C SER A 287 5.13 6.44 -7.81
N THR A 288 5.99 6.81 -8.75
CA THR A 288 5.73 6.67 -10.19
C THR A 288 6.43 5.47 -10.81
N ILE A 289 7.46 4.97 -10.14
CA ILE A 289 8.15 3.72 -10.37
C ILE A 289 8.66 3.21 -9.02
N THR A 290 8.68 1.90 -8.81
CA THR A 290 9.14 1.32 -7.55
C THR A 290 10.40 0.48 -7.76
N THR A 291 11.25 0.46 -6.74
CA THR A 291 12.43 -0.38 -6.68
C THR A 291 12.40 -1.23 -5.41
N THR A 292 12.94 -2.44 -5.50
CA THR A 292 13.15 -3.33 -4.36
C THR A 292 14.56 -3.89 -4.43
N ASP A 293 15.26 -3.92 -3.29
CA ASP A 293 16.65 -4.32 -3.19
C ASP A 293 16.78 -5.52 -2.24
N LEU A 294 17.24 -6.65 -2.76
CA LEU A 294 17.53 -7.87 -2.01
C LEU A 294 19.02 -8.25 -2.09
N SER A 295 19.86 -7.32 -2.51
CA SER A 295 21.30 -7.57 -2.63
C SER A 295 22.01 -7.72 -1.28
N SER A 296 21.45 -7.16 -0.20
CA SER A 296 21.91 -7.40 1.17
C SER A 296 21.67 -8.84 1.64
N GLU A 297 20.66 -9.49 1.08
CA GLU A 297 20.29 -10.88 1.40
C GLU A 297 21.00 -11.93 0.53
N GLY A 298 21.91 -11.50 -0.34
CA GLY A 298 22.64 -12.39 -1.25
C GLY A 298 21.78 -12.96 -2.38
N ILE A 299 20.62 -12.35 -2.68
CA ILE A 299 19.71 -12.80 -3.73
C ILE A 299 20.17 -12.27 -5.09
N LEU A 300 20.66 -13.15 -5.94
CA LEU A 300 21.15 -12.77 -7.27
C LEU A 300 20.03 -12.46 -8.26
N PHE A 301 18.94 -13.21 -8.22
CA PHE A 301 17.84 -13.06 -9.16
C PHE A 301 16.48 -13.25 -8.51
N PHE A 302 15.57 -12.32 -8.76
CA PHE A 302 14.17 -12.43 -8.38
C PHE A 302 13.30 -11.56 -9.29
N GLN A 303 12.00 -11.81 -9.30
CA GLN A 303 11.03 -11.01 -10.03
C GLN A 303 10.13 -10.29 -9.03
N PRO A 304 10.28 -8.97 -8.86
CA PRO A 304 9.36 -8.20 -8.02
C PRO A 304 7.96 -8.16 -8.63
N VAL A 305 6.95 -8.02 -7.79
CA VAL A 305 5.56 -7.88 -8.24
C VAL A 305 5.30 -6.44 -8.63
N LEU A 306 4.83 -6.23 -9.85
CA LEU A 306 4.53 -4.90 -10.37
C LEU A 306 3.37 -4.26 -9.61
N ASN A 307 3.54 -3.00 -9.18
CA ASN A 307 2.51 -2.24 -8.50
C ASN A 307 1.44 -1.74 -9.47
N ALA A 308 0.22 -1.59 -8.97
CA ALA A 308 -0.85 -0.95 -9.73
C ALA A 308 -0.46 0.49 -10.13
N ASN A 309 -0.94 0.92 -11.31
CA ASN A 309 -0.64 2.24 -11.87
C ASN A 309 0.86 2.52 -12.06
N GLN A 310 1.66 1.49 -12.32
CA GLN A 310 3.05 1.61 -12.74
C GLN A 310 3.30 0.68 -13.94
N SER A 311 4.12 1.14 -14.88
CA SER A 311 4.50 0.36 -16.05
C SER A 311 5.68 -0.56 -15.80
N ALA A 312 6.48 -0.27 -14.76
CA ALA A 312 7.67 -1.02 -14.44
C ALA A 312 7.96 -1.01 -12.93
N ILE A 313 8.59 -2.10 -12.47
CA ILE A 313 9.22 -2.21 -11.15
C ILE A 313 10.62 -2.77 -11.33
N ILE A 314 11.56 -2.33 -10.51
CA ILE A 314 12.97 -2.66 -10.63
C ILE A 314 13.41 -3.45 -9.41
N GLY A 315 13.95 -4.65 -9.64
CA GLY A 315 14.60 -5.48 -8.63
C GLY A 315 16.12 -5.34 -8.73
N ILE A 316 16.78 -5.04 -7.62
CA ILE A 316 18.24 -5.03 -7.49
C ILE A 316 18.64 -6.28 -6.73
N GLY A 317 19.43 -7.15 -7.37
CA GLY A 317 19.96 -8.36 -6.78
C GLY A 317 21.49 -8.32 -6.75
N GLY A 318 22.08 -9.28 -6.07
CA GLY A 318 23.51 -9.40 -5.93
C GLY A 318 23.89 -9.96 -4.58
N ASP A 319 25.17 -10.10 -4.32
CA ASP A 319 25.69 -10.33 -2.99
C ASP A 319 26.71 -9.23 -2.68
N GLN A 320 26.30 -8.24 -1.90
CA GLN A 320 27.15 -7.12 -1.54
C GLN A 320 28.29 -7.53 -0.59
N GLN A 321 28.16 -8.64 0.11
CA GLN A 321 29.14 -9.14 1.06
C GLN A 321 30.24 -9.97 0.36
N LEU A 322 29.92 -10.62 -0.75
CA LEU A 322 30.84 -11.48 -1.45
C LEU A 322 31.64 -10.68 -2.49
N THR A 323 32.97 -10.69 -2.36
CA THR A 323 33.88 -10.06 -3.33
C THR A 323 33.76 -10.79 -4.68
N GLY A 324 33.62 -10.01 -5.76
CA GLY A 324 33.50 -10.57 -7.12
C GLY A 324 32.09 -11.06 -7.49
N SER A 325 31.13 -11.03 -6.57
CA SER A 325 29.73 -11.36 -6.89
C SER A 325 29.15 -10.32 -7.86
N PRO A 326 28.44 -10.75 -8.91
CA PRO A 326 27.80 -9.81 -9.81
C PRO A 326 26.58 -9.17 -9.13
N MET A 327 26.33 -7.90 -9.48
CA MET A 327 25.04 -7.27 -9.25
C MET A 327 24.12 -7.54 -10.44
N THR A 328 22.84 -7.64 -10.16
CA THR A 328 21.80 -7.82 -11.18
C THR A 328 20.73 -6.74 -11.08
N ILE A 329 20.17 -6.37 -12.21
CA ILE A 329 18.98 -5.50 -12.28
C ILE A 329 17.94 -6.24 -13.11
N THR A 330 16.82 -6.53 -12.48
CA THR A 330 15.63 -7.12 -13.10
C THR A 330 14.56 -6.05 -13.24
N ILE A 331 14.00 -5.87 -14.44
CA ILE A 331 12.82 -5.03 -14.66
C ILE A 331 11.65 -5.93 -14.99
N VAL A 332 10.61 -5.89 -14.14
CA VAL A 332 9.29 -6.43 -14.47
C VAL A 332 8.45 -5.29 -15.02
N PHE A 333 7.80 -5.47 -16.15
CA PHE A 333 7.08 -4.41 -16.85
C PHE A 333 5.76 -4.90 -17.45
N ASP A 334 4.83 -3.95 -17.64
CA ASP A 334 3.57 -4.19 -18.31
C ASP A 334 3.75 -4.08 -19.83
N HIS A 335 3.58 -5.20 -20.52
CA HIS A 335 3.77 -5.30 -21.98
C HIS A 335 2.76 -4.47 -22.79
N ARG A 336 1.71 -3.95 -22.16
CA ARG A 336 0.78 -3.00 -22.78
C ARG A 336 1.37 -1.59 -22.91
N VAL A 337 2.40 -1.26 -22.11
CA VAL A 337 3.06 0.06 -22.07
C VAL A 337 4.46 0.01 -22.68
N LEU A 338 5.21 -1.03 -22.33
CA LEU A 338 6.63 -1.20 -22.70
C LEU A 338 6.80 -2.49 -23.50
N SER A 339 7.54 -2.42 -24.60
CA SER A 339 7.97 -3.61 -25.32
C SER A 339 9.28 -4.18 -24.74
N GLY A 340 9.53 -5.47 -24.96
CA GLY A 340 10.78 -6.10 -24.54
C GLY A 340 12.03 -5.42 -25.15
N GLN A 341 11.92 -4.91 -26.38
CA GLN A 341 13.02 -4.18 -27.02
C GLN A 341 13.32 -2.85 -26.34
N GLU A 342 12.28 -2.07 -25.96
CA GLU A 342 12.46 -0.80 -25.24
C GLU A 342 13.13 -1.04 -23.89
N VAL A 343 12.71 -2.09 -23.17
CA VAL A 343 13.31 -2.45 -21.87
C VAL A 343 14.73 -2.95 -22.03
N ALA A 344 15.04 -3.73 -23.08
CA ALA A 344 16.40 -4.20 -23.34
C ALA A 344 17.36 -3.04 -23.66
N ILE A 345 16.92 -2.07 -24.47
CA ILE A 345 17.71 -0.86 -24.77
C ILE A 345 17.93 -0.04 -23.49
N PHE A 346 16.89 0.16 -22.69
CA PHE A 346 17.00 0.87 -21.43
C PHE A 346 18.00 0.20 -20.48
N LEU A 347 17.88 -1.11 -20.28
CA LEU A 347 18.80 -1.88 -19.43
C LEU A 347 20.24 -1.82 -19.91
N LYS A 348 20.47 -1.91 -21.23
CA LYS A 348 21.80 -1.76 -21.81
C LYS A 348 22.38 -0.39 -21.47
N ASN A 349 21.63 0.69 -21.73
CA ASN A 349 22.09 2.05 -21.49
C ASN A 349 22.27 2.33 -19.98
N LEU A 350 21.42 1.77 -19.13
CA LEU A 350 21.54 1.86 -17.67
C LEU A 350 22.84 1.20 -17.20
N LYS A 351 23.14 -0.02 -17.67
CA LYS A 351 24.40 -0.71 -17.36
C LYS A 351 25.61 0.10 -17.79
N GLU A 352 25.61 0.62 -19.02
CA GLU A 352 26.71 1.44 -19.55
C GLU A 352 26.93 2.67 -18.66
N LYS A 353 25.88 3.39 -18.29
CA LYS A 353 25.97 4.56 -17.39
C LYS A 353 26.49 4.19 -16.00
N ILE A 354 25.98 3.12 -15.40
CA ILE A 354 26.43 2.63 -14.09
C ILE A 354 27.95 2.35 -14.13
N LEU A 355 28.43 1.72 -15.19
CA LEU A 355 29.84 1.34 -15.33
C LEU A 355 30.77 2.49 -15.73
N LEU A 356 30.28 3.59 -16.27
CA LEU A 356 31.09 4.73 -16.71
C LEU A 356 31.06 5.88 -15.70
N GLU A 357 29.88 6.26 -15.20
CA GLU A 357 29.73 7.49 -14.41
C GLU A 357 30.27 7.39 -12.98
N HIS A 358 30.52 6.17 -12.45
CA HIS A 358 31.15 6.03 -11.11
C HIS A 358 32.52 6.68 -11.01
N GLN A 359 33.23 6.84 -12.15
CA GLN A 359 34.56 7.45 -12.21
C GLN A 359 34.49 8.97 -12.01
N CYS A 360 33.36 9.58 -12.33
CA CYS A 360 33.11 11.03 -12.26
C CYS A 360 32.49 11.47 -10.92
N LEU A 361 32.35 10.55 -9.96
CA LEU A 361 31.80 10.91 -8.63
C LEU A 361 32.81 11.80 -7.90
N GLU A 362 32.45 13.06 -7.73
CA GLU A 362 33.22 14.04 -6.96
C GLU A 362 32.80 14.03 -5.49
N VAL A 363 33.76 14.20 -4.60
CA VAL A 363 33.54 14.41 -3.17
C VAL A 363 33.25 15.90 -2.98
N ASN A 364 31.98 16.28 -2.98
CA ASN A 364 31.54 17.63 -2.59
C ASN A 364 31.25 17.70 -1.10
#